data_87c80cd4abbf5710015c356f57d4588c
#
_entry.id   87c80cd4abbf5710015c356f57d4588c
#
_cell.length_a   1.000
_cell.length_b   1.000
_cell.length_c   1.000
_cell.angle_alpha   90.00
_cell.angle_beta   90.00
_cell.angle_gamma   90.00
#
_symmetry.space_group_name_H-M   'P 1'
#
loop_
_entity.id
_entity.type
_entity.pdbx_description
1 polymer ?
#
loop_
_entity_poly.entity_id
_entity_poly.type
_entity_poly.pdbx_seq_one_letter_code
_entity_poly.pdbx_strand_id
1 'polypeptide(L)'
;MLLEISIKNFAIIESISLNFEQGMTVLTGETGAGKSIIIDAMNMMLGARATTEVIRHGAPKAEIEGLFSIESNRALEEIFDEQGLELSDEIIIRREILQNGRSISRVNGQMVNLSVLRTIGQQLVDIHGQHDQEELMRPHRHIQMLDEFGDASFFELKEAYQMSFDNYRRMRKQVLDIKKNQQEHKARIEMLEFQMAEIEAANLKAGEDVTLNQERDRLLNHKHIADTLTNAYSMLDNEEFSSLANVRSAMNDMESLEEFDPEYREISSSLSESYYVLEDITKRLESIIDDLDFDGNRLMQVESRLDLIHTITRKYGSSVDDVLEYFAKITDEYNLLTGNNLSSEDMEIELKKLEKNLVDLAGQVAQARHKIAQDLEAEIKQELQDLYMEKAQFQVRFSQGKFSREGNESVEFYISTNPGENFKPLVKVASGGELSRLMLAIKSAFSRKEGKTSIVFDEVDTGVSGRVAQAIAQKIHKIGQHGQVLAISHLPQVIAIADYQFFIEKISNEHSTVSTVRLLTVEERIEEVAKMLAGENVTEAALTQARELLQSKEK
;
A
#
# COMPACT_ATOMS: atom_id res chain seq x y z
N MET A 1 -16.76 -0.30 16.97
CA MET A 1 -16.80 -0.48 18.44
C MET A 1 -15.96 -1.68 18.84
N LEU A 2 -15.15 -1.60 19.89
CA LEU A 2 -14.42 -2.76 20.44
C LEU A 2 -15.41 -3.63 21.22
N LEU A 3 -15.60 -4.88 20.77
CA LEU A 3 -16.50 -5.83 21.43
C LEU A 3 -15.77 -6.66 22.49
N GLU A 4 -14.57 -7.14 22.15
CA GLU A 4 -13.79 -7.99 23.04
C GLU A 4 -12.29 -7.69 22.86
N ILE A 5 -11.55 -7.78 23.97
CA ILE A 5 -10.09 -7.87 23.96
C ILE A 5 -9.62 -9.08 24.74
N SER A 6 -8.76 -9.88 24.16
CA SER A 6 -8.08 -11.01 24.80
C SER A 6 -6.57 -10.75 24.84
N ILE A 7 -5.99 -10.84 26.04
CA ILE A 7 -4.58 -10.58 26.28
C ILE A 7 -3.98 -11.80 26.98
N LYS A 8 -2.90 -12.37 26.41
CA LYS A 8 -2.23 -13.55 26.96
C LYS A 8 -0.73 -13.32 27.04
N ASN A 9 -0.15 -13.70 28.20
CA ASN A 9 1.29 -13.64 28.47
C ASN A 9 1.92 -12.25 28.26
N PHE A 10 1.23 -11.20 28.67
CA PHE A 10 1.63 -9.82 28.49
C PHE A 10 1.96 -9.17 29.83
N ALA A 11 3.19 -8.76 30.06
CA ALA A 11 3.70 -8.21 31.30
C ALA A 11 3.30 -9.08 32.51
N ILE A 12 2.49 -8.55 33.44
CA ILE A 12 1.97 -9.29 34.60
C ILE A 12 0.65 -10.03 34.33
N ILE A 13 0.10 -9.89 33.12
CA ILE A 13 -1.14 -10.54 32.70
C ILE A 13 -0.80 -11.93 32.16
N GLU A 14 -1.40 -12.97 32.75
CA GLU A 14 -1.31 -14.33 32.24
C GLU A 14 -2.34 -14.59 31.15
N SER A 15 -3.62 -14.33 31.44
CA SER A 15 -4.71 -14.41 30.48
C SER A 15 -5.90 -13.60 30.99
N ILE A 16 -6.37 -12.66 30.18
CA ILE A 16 -7.55 -11.83 30.44
C ILE A 16 -8.37 -11.77 29.17
N SER A 17 -9.70 -11.87 29.27
CA SER A 17 -10.66 -11.55 28.23
C SER A 17 -11.69 -10.58 28.81
N LEU A 18 -11.93 -9.47 28.10
CA LEU A 18 -12.86 -8.41 28.47
C LEU A 18 -13.84 -8.18 27.36
N ASN A 19 -15.13 -8.23 27.69
CA ASN A 19 -16.20 -7.87 26.79
C ASN A 19 -16.66 -6.46 27.10
N PHE A 20 -16.85 -5.64 26.08
CA PHE A 20 -17.24 -4.24 26.21
C PHE A 20 -18.57 -4.01 25.53
N GLU A 21 -19.33 -3.12 26.12
CA GLU A 21 -20.62 -2.67 25.61
C GLU A 21 -20.53 -1.21 25.13
N GLN A 22 -21.59 -0.72 24.49
CA GLN A 22 -21.72 0.69 24.16
C GLN A 22 -21.85 1.53 25.43
N GLY A 23 -21.35 2.77 25.41
CA GLY A 23 -21.36 3.65 26.55
C GLY A 23 -19.97 3.83 27.17
N MET A 24 -19.96 4.29 28.41
CA MET A 24 -18.72 4.57 29.14
C MET A 24 -18.34 3.40 30.07
N THR A 25 -17.21 2.77 29.77
CA THR A 25 -16.59 1.75 30.63
C THR A 25 -15.39 2.35 31.35
N VAL A 26 -15.28 2.15 32.67
CA VAL A 26 -14.13 2.59 33.47
C VAL A 26 -13.35 1.40 34.01
N LEU A 27 -12.02 1.51 33.94
CA LEU A 27 -11.09 0.55 34.56
C LEU A 27 -10.57 1.12 35.88
N THR A 28 -10.82 0.40 36.97
CA THR A 28 -10.41 0.78 38.34
C THR A 28 -9.52 -0.28 38.95
N GLY A 29 -8.89 0.00 40.10
CA GLY A 29 -8.00 -0.92 40.82
C GLY A 29 -6.76 -0.23 41.36
N GLU A 30 -5.92 -0.96 42.04
CA GLU A 30 -4.69 -0.43 42.64
C GLU A 30 -3.70 0.13 41.63
N THR A 31 -2.88 1.08 42.08
CA THR A 31 -1.79 1.62 41.26
C THR A 31 -0.77 0.51 40.98
N GLY A 32 -0.45 0.28 39.69
CA GLY A 32 0.43 -0.82 39.28
C GLY A 32 -0.24 -2.20 39.17
N ALA A 33 -1.58 -2.29 39.30
CA ALA A 33 -2.33 -3.54 39.13
C ALA A 33 -2.49 -3.99 37.69
N GLY A 34 -2.14 -3.15 36.71
CA GLY A 34 -2.22 -3.51 35.30
C GLY A 34 -3.18 -2.67 34.46
N LYS A 35 -3.73 -1.56 35.02
CA LYS A 35 -4.62 -0.65 34.23
C LYS A 35 -3.96 -0.14 32.95
N SER A 36 -2.81 0.51 33.09
CA SER A 36 -2.07 1.03 31.92
C SER A 36 -1.54 -0.11 31.01
N ILE A 37 -1.29 -1.31 31.57
CA ILE A 37 -0.85 -2.47 30.79
C ILE A 37 -1.92 -2.92 29.79
N ILE A 38 -3.22 -2.79 30.11
CA ILE A 38 -4.32 -3.07 29.18
C ILE A 38 -4.30 -2.07 28.03
N ILE A 39 -4.08 -0.77 28.32
CA ILE A 39 -3.96 0.25 27.27
C ILE A 39 -2.71 0.03 26.42
N ASP A 40 -1.59 -0.33 27.03
CA ASP A 40 -0.36 -0.67 26.30
C ASP A 40 -0.59 -1.86 25.37
N ALA A 41 -1.32 -2.88 25.82
CA ALA A 41 -1.71 -4.01 24.99
C ALA A 41 -2.60 -3.55 23.81
N MET A 42 -3.61 -2.69 24.07
CA MET A 42 -4.46 -2.10 23.02
C MET A 42 -3.63 -1.29 22.01
N ASN A 43 -2.74 -0.41 22.48
CA ASN A 43 -1.85 0.36 21.63
C ASN A 43 -1.01 -0.56 20.73
N MET A 44 -0.44 -1.62 21.29
CA MET A 44 0.35 -2.58 20.53
C MET A 44 -0.51 -3.34 19.52
N MET A 45 -1.73 -3.76 19.90
CA MET A 45 -2.68 -4.41 19.00
C MET A 45 -3.00 -3.51 17.80
N LEU A 46 -3.13 -2.21 18.00
CA LEU A 46 -3.45 -1.20 16.98
C LEU A 46 -2.23 -0.70 16.19
N GLY A 47 -1.05 -1.32 16.36
CA GLY A 47 0.11 -1.04 15.52
C GLY A 47 1.20 -0.18 16.16
N ALA A 48 1.18 0.05 17.48
CA ALA A 48 2.32 0.66 18.16
C ALA A 48 3.55 -0.28 18.16
N ARG A 49 4.74 0.28 18.33
CA ARG A 49 5.99 -0.48 18.33
C ARG A 49 6.05 -1.37 19.56
N ALA A 50 6.27 -2.67 19.35
CA ALA A 50 6.40 -3.63 20.43
C ALA A 50 7.88 -3.87 20.81
N THR A 51 8.14 -4.06 22.11
CA THR A 51 9.42 -4.52 22.64
C THR A 51 9.25 -5.91 23.25
N THR A 52 10.32 -6.68 23.35
CA THR A 52 10.30 -8.01 23.99
C THR A 52 10.07 -7.96 25.49
N GLU A 53 10.25 -6.80 26.11
CA GLU A 53 10.05 -6.56 27.55
C GLU A 53 8.59 -6.75 27.99
N VAL A 54 7.64 -6.63 27.04
CA VAL A 54 6.22 -6.83 27.34
C VAL A 54 5.83 -8.30 27.42
N ILE A 55 6.71 -9.23 27.07
CA ILE A 55 6.43 -10.66 27.16
C ILE A 55 6.58 -11.08 28.63
N ARG A 56 5.56 -11.76 29.16
CA ARG A 56 5.59 -12.31 30.53
C ARG A 56 6.81 -13.21 30.72
N HIS A 57 7.48 -13.04 31.84
CA HIS A 57 8.66 -13.83 32.15
C HIS A 57 8.37 -15.35 32.10
N GLY A 58 9.17 -16.08 31.34
CA GLY A 58 9.01 -17.52 31.10
C GLY A 58 8.05 -17.91 29.98
N ALA A 59 7.32 -16.96 29.36
CA ALA A 59 6.44 -17.23 28.25
C ALA A 59 7.18 -17.11 26.91
N PRO A 60 6.89 -17.96 25.90
CA PRO A 60 7.54 -17.92 24.59
C PRO A 60 7.09 -16.73 23.73
N LYS A 61 5.88 -16.21 23.97
CA LYS A 61 5.27 -15.10 23.24
C LYS A 61 4.20 -14.42 24.08
N ALA A 62 3.90 -13.16 23.73
CA ALA A 62 2.69 -12.47 24.15
C ALA A 62 1.69 -12.45 22.97
N GLU A 63 0.41 -12.57 23.26
CA GLU A 63 -0.68 -12.53 22.30
C GLU A 63 -1.73 -11.50 22.72
N ILE A 64 -2.17 -10.69 21.76
CA ILE A 64 -3.24 -9.71 21.95
C ILE A 64 -4.19 -9.87 20.77
N GLU A 65 -5.48 -9.99 21.07
CA GLU A 65 -6.52 -10.14 20.06
C GLU A 65 -7.70 -9.23 20.43
N GLY A 66 -8.22 -8.52 19.46
CA GLY A 66 -9.38 -7.64 19.61
C GLY A 66 -10.41 -7.91 18.53
N LEU A 67 -11.67 -7.96 18.92
CA LEU A 67 -12.83 -8.05 18.05
C LEU A 67 -13.52 -6.69 18.01
N PHE A 68 -13.69 -6.16 16.80
CA PHE A 68 -14.33 -4.87 16.56
C PHE A 68 -15.58 -5.05 15.70
N SER A 69 -16.68 -4.42 16.08
CA SER A 69 -17.84 -4.20 15.22
C SER A 69 -17.67 -2.88 14.49
N ILE A 70 -18.00 -2.87 13.19
CA ILE A 70 -17.85 -1.69 12.32
C ILE A 70 -19.24 -1.27 11.85
N GLU A 71 -19.52 0.01 12.00
CA GLU A 71 -20.52 0.68 11.20
C GLU A 71 -19.85 1.18 9.91
N SER A 72 -20.59 1.38 8.82
CA SER A 72 -20.06 1.82 7.52
C SER A 72 -19.01 2.93 7.68
N ASN A 73 -17.76 2.63 7.30
CA ASN A 73 -16.62 3.56 7.36
C ASN A 73 -15.87 3.50 6.04
N ARG A 74 -16.11 4.50 5.20
CA ARG A 74 -15.53 4.60 3.86
C ARG A 74 -13.99 4.56 3.88
N ALA A 75 -13.36 5.17 4.87
CA ALA A 75 -11.90 5.16 4.97
C ALA A 75 -11.35 3.74 5.24
N LEU A 76 -12.05 2.94 6.04
CA LEU A 76 -11.72 1.52 6.23
C LEU A 76 -11.96 0.70 4.95
N GLU A 77 -13.08 0.94 4.25
CA GLU A 77 -13.37 0.28 2.97
C GLU A 77 -12.25 0.50 1.96
N GLU A 78 -11.82 1.74 1.76
CA GLU A 78 -10.72 2.10 0.85
C GLU A 78 -9.39 1.40 1.26
N ILE A 79 -9.05 1.37 2.57
CA ILE A 79 -7.83 0.71 3.06
C ILE A 79 -7.88 -0.81 2.83
N PHE A 80 -9.04 -1.43 3.08
CA PHE A 80 -9.20 -2.87 2.90
C PHE A 80 -9.11 -3.27 1.44
N ASP A 81 -9.74 -2.51 0.53
CA ASP A 81 -9.67 -2.72 -0.92
C ASP A 81 -8.24 -2.57 -1.45
N GLU A 82 -7.52 -1.51 -1.05
CA GLU A 82 -6.12 -1.29 -1.45
C GLU A 82 -5.17 -2.43 -1.00
N GLN A 83 -5.47 -3.05 0.13
CA GLN A 83 -4.65 -4.13 0.68
C GLN A 83 -5.14 -5.54 0.30
N GLY A 84 -6.25 -5.65 -0.43
CA GLY A 84 -6.86 -6.92 -0.81
C GLY A 84 -7.37 -7.72 0.40
N LEU A 85 -7.83 -7.02 1.44
CA LEU A 85 -8.41 -7.60 2.64
C LEU A 85 -9.93 -7.66 2.51
N GLU A 86 -10.56 -8.72 3.02
CA GLU A 86 -12.03 -8.79 3.09
C GLU A 86 -12.54 -7.99 4.27
N LEU A 87 -13.40 -6.99 4.01
CA LEU A 87 -14.11 -6.24 5.03
C LEU A 87 -15.42 -6.95 5.37
N SER A 88 -15.66 -7.17 6.66
CA SER A 88 -16.90 -7.71 7.21
C SER A 88 -17.42 -6.79 8.30
N ASP A 89 -18.66 -6.98 8.75
CA ASP A 89 -19.25 -6.20 9.85
C ASP A 89 -18.43 -6.30 11.15
N GLU A 90 -17.57 -7.31 11.23
CA GLU A 90 -16.64 -7.51 12.35
C GLU A 90 -15.21 -7.63 11.83
N ILE A 91 -14.26 -7.00 12.54
CA ILE A 91 -12.82 -7.11 12.29
C ILE A 91 -12.14 -7.76 13.49
N ILE A 92 -11.36 -8.80 13.24
CA ILE A 92 -10.48 -9.41 14.23
C ILE A 92 -9.06 -8.93 13.97
N ILE A 93 -8.48 -8.26 14.94
CA ILE A 93 -7.06 -7.89 14.95
C ILE A 93 -6.33 -8.79 15.94
N ARG A 94 -5.30 -9.50 15.49
CA ARG A 94 -4.44 -10.32 16.34
C ARG A 94 -2.99 -9.95 16.17
N ARG A 95 -2.30 -9.80 17.29
CA ARG A 95 -0.86 -9.54 17.31
C ARG A 95 -0.13 -10.49 18.24
N GLU A 96 0.93 -11.11 17.74
CA GLU A 96 1.82 -11.99 18.47
C GLU A 96 3.21 -11.35 18.55
N ILE A 97 3.79 -11.28 19.73
CA ILE A 97 5.14 -10.73 19.99
C ILE A 97 5.99 -11.88 20.49
N LEU A 98 7.04 -12.21 19.74
CA LEU A 98 7.91 -13.36 20.00
C LEU A 98 9.18 -12.93 20.75
N GLN A 99 9.77 -13.81 21.56
CA GLN A 99 11.02 -13.54 22.29
C GLN A 99 12.21 -13.15 21.40
N ASN A 100 12.21 -13.55 20.12
CA ASN A 100 13.25 -13.18 19.15
C ASN A 100 13.10 -11.77 18.58
N GLY A 101 12.19 -10.95 19.12
CA GLY A 101 11.91 -9.58 18.68
C GLY A 101 11.03 -9.47 17.44
N ARG A 102 10.59 -10.57 16.84
CA ARG A 102 9.64 -10.55 15.74
C ARG A 102 8.23 -10.37 16.26
N SER A 103 7.41 -9.61 15.54
CA SER A 103 5.97 -9.55 15.78
C SER A 103 5.21 -9.94 14.53
N ILE A 104 4.11 -10.67 14.72
CA ILE A 104 3.22 -11.11 13.66
C ILE A 104 1.88 -10.43 13.88
N SER A 105 1.39 -9.75 12.86
CA SER A 105 0.10 -9.05 12.89
C SER A 105 -0.85 -9.67 11.88
N ARG A 106 -2.08 -9.89 12.28
CA ARG A 106 -3.14 -10.41 11.41
C ARG A 106 -4.41 -9.57 11.54
N VAL A 107 -5.08 -9.39 10.41
CA VAL A 107 -6.42 -8.79 10.32
C VAL A 107 -7.29 -9.80 9.61
N ASN A 108 -8.40 -10.21 10.22
CA ASN A 108 -9.28 -11.27 9.74
C ASN A 108 -8.53 -12.56 9.32
N GLY A 109 -7.49 -12.92 10.12
CA GLY A 109 -6.65 -14.09 9.87
C GLY A 109 -5.54 -13.89 8.85
N GLN A 110 -5.57 -12.86 8.02
CA GLN A 110 -4.55 -12.54 7.02
C GLN A 110 -3.39 -11.76 7.62
N MET A 111 -2.15 -12.10 7.22
CA MET A 111 -0.95 -11.42 7.70
C MET A 111 -0.84 -10.03 7.07
N VAL A 112 -0.65 -9.02 7.91
CA VAL A 112 -0.44 -7.63 7.48
C VAL A 112 0.87 -7.08 8.05
N ASN A 113 1.44 -6.10 7.36
CA ASN A 113 2.59 -5.37 7.88
C ASN A 113 2.17 -4.34 8.94
N LEU A 114 3.14 -3.86 9.72
CA LEU A 114 2.87 -2.96 10.84
C LEU A 114 2.31 -1.60 10.42
N SER A 115 2.65 -1.11 9.22
CA SER A 115 2.11 0.16 8.69
C SER A 115 0.63 0.04 8.38
N VAL A 116 0.21 -1.02 7.70
CA VAL A 116 -1.19 -1.31 7.40
C VAL A 116 -1.99 -1.50 8.68
N LEU A 117 -1.46 -2.30 9.64
CA LEU A 117 -2.10 -2.47 10.95
C LEU A 117 -2.33 -1.13 11.65
N ARG A 118 -1.34 -0.24 11.63
CA ARG A 118 -1.45 1.09 12.24
C ARG A 118 -2.51 1.94 11.55
N THR A 119 -2.57 1.94 10.23
CA THR A 119 -3.57 2.70 9.48
C THR A 119 -4.98 2.21 9.80
N ILE A 120 -5.21 0.90 9.85
CA ILE A 120 -6.49 0.30 10.25
C ILE A 120 -6.80 0.65 11.71
N GLY A 121 -5.84 0.48 12.62
CA GLY A 121 -6.03 0.75 14.05
C GLY A 121 -6.43 2.20 14.36
N GLN A 122 -5.87 3.17 13.64
CA GLN A 122 -6.22 4.59 13.76
C GLN A 122 -7.66 4.91 13.34
N GLN A 123 -8.27 4.07 12.49
CA GLN A 123 -9.68 4.22 12.11
C GLN A 123 -10.64 3.55 13.11
N LEU A 124 -10.16 2.60 13.92
CA LEU A 124 -10.99 1.83 14.84
C LEU A 124 -11.05 2.44 16.24
N VAL A 125 -9.92 2.87 16.78
CA VAL A 125 -9.82 3.36 18.17
C VAL A 125 -8.94 4.61 18.22
N ASP A 126 -9.42 5.60 18.96
CA ASP A 126 -8.65 6.78 19.33
C ASP A 126 -8.19 6.65 20.79
N ILE A 127 -6.88 6.52 21.02
CA ILE A 127 -6.35 6.32 22.37
C ILE A 127 -5.72 7.62 22.86
N HIS A 128 -6.30 8.21 23.90
CA HIS A 128 -5.85 9.45 24.52
C HIS A 128 -5.06 9.19 25.80
N GLY A 129 -3.75 9.28 25.70
CA GLY A 129 -2.81 9.15 26.81
C GLY A 129 -1.67 10.16 26.69
N GLN A 130 -0.61 9.97 27.49
CA GLN A 130 0.57 10.85 27.45
C GLN A 130 1.19 11.01 26.06
N HIS A 131 1.07 10.02 25.17
CA HIS A 131 1.63 10.07 23.82
C HIS A 131 0.79 10.89 22.82
N ASP A 132 -0.51 11.02 23.04
CA ASP A 132 -1.40 11.81 22.16
C ASP A 132 -1.25 13.31 22.35
N GLN A 133 -0.80 13.73 23.53
CA GLN A 133 -0.37 15.11 23.74
C GLN A 133 0.70 15.51 22.72
N GLU A 134 1.53 14.56 22.24
CA GLU A 134 2.53 14.84 21.22
C GLU A 134 1.95 15.18 19.84
N GLU A 135 0.83 14.61 19.40
CA GLU A 135 0.25 14.89 18.07
C GLU A 135 -0.35 16.30 17.99
N LEU A 136 -1.14 16.68 19.00
CA LEU A 136 -1.65 18.05 19.12
C LEU A 136 -0.55 19.09 19.30
N MET A 137 0.61 18.68 19.80
CA MET A 137 1.79 19.54 19.93
C MET A 137 2.60 19.65 18.63
N ARG A 138 2.18 19.01 17.52
CA ARG A 138 2.86 19.07 16.23
C ARG A 138 2.18 20.07 15.29
N PRO A 139 2.72 21.27 15.05
CA PRO A 139 2.07 22.30 14.23
C PRO A 139 1.71 21.84 12.81
N HIS A 140 2.49 20.93 12.23
CA HIS A 140 2.22 20.42 10.89
C HIS A 140 0.98 19.53 10.78
N ARG A 141 0.43 19.05 11.91
CA ARG A 141 -0.82 18.26 11.98
C ARG A 141 -2.05 19.15 12.10
N HIS A 142 -1.91 20.39 12.56
CA HIS A 142 -3.04 21.27 12.84
C HIS A 142 -3.90 21.56 11.60
N ILE A 143 -3.29 21.64 10.41
CA ILE A 143 -4.04 21.81 9.17
C ILE A 143 -4.92 20.59 8.84
N GLN A 144 -4.41 19.39 9.07
CA GLN A 144 -5.16 18.16 8.84
C GLN A 144 -6.29 18.03 9.84
N MET A 145 -6.01 18.29 11.12
CA MET A 145 -7.04 18.31 12.18
C MET A 145 -8.14 19.31 11.87
N LEU A 146 -7.80 20.53 11.45
CA LEU A 146 -8.81 21.52 11.07
C LEU A 146 -9.65 21.03 9.89
N ASP A 147 -9.03 20.41 8.89
CA ASP A 147 -9.72 19.87 7.71
C ASP A 147 -10.65 18.71 8.07
N GLU A 148 -10.31 17.86 9.06
CA GLU A 148 -11.18 16.80 9.59
C GLU A 148 -12.48 17.34 10.18
N PHE A 149 -12.48 18.61 10.62
CA PHE A 149 -13.69 19.29 11.10
C PHE A 149 -14.61 19.78 9.97
N GLY A 150 -14.15 19.70 8.71
CA GLY A 150 -14.90 20.06 7.52
C GLY A 150 -16.08 19.11 7.22
N ASP A 151 -16.99 19.57 6.39
CA ASP A 151 -18.10 18.78 5.87
C ASP A 151 -17.76 18.12 4.51
N ALA A 152 -18.69 17.32 3.98
CA ALA A 152 -18.51 16.65 2.70
C ALA A 152 -18.19 17.63 1.56
N SER A 153 -18.81 18.82 1.56
CA SER A 153 -18.58 19.84 0.53
C SER A 153 -17.15 20.40 0.56
N PHE A 154 -16.57 20.50 1.75
CA PHE A 154 -15.17 20.89 1.90
C PHE A 154 -14.23 19.81 1.37
N PHE A 155 -14.50 18.54 1.64
CA PHE A 155 -13.68 17.45 1.13
C PHE A 155 -13.72 17.34 -0.39
N GLU A 156 -14.90 17.51 -1.02
CA GLU A 156 -15.01 17.58 -2.49
C GLU A 156 -14.18 18.74 -3.08
N LEU A 157 -14.24 19.91 -2.45
CA LEU A 157 -13.46 21.07 -2.86
C LEU A 157 -11.95 20.84 -2.68
N LYS A 158 -11.55 20.22 -1.57
CA LYS A 158 -10.16 19.86 -1.29
C LYS A 158 -9.62 18.85 -2.31
N GLU A 159 -10.41 17.84 -2.67
CA GLU A 159 -10.06 16.87 -3.70
C GLU A 159 -9.88 17.54 -5.06
N ALA A 160 -10.81 18.40 -5.47
CA ALA A 160 -10.68 19.18 -6.71
C ALA A 160 -9.41 20.04 -6.73
N TYR A 161 -9.06 20.65 -5.61
CA TYR A 161 -7.80 21.38 -5.44
C TYR A 161 -6.59 20.47 -5.59
N GLN A 162 -6.58 19.30 -4.92
CA GLN A 162 -5.48 18.34 -4.97
C GLN A 162 -5.25 17.81 -6.39
N MET A 163 -6.32 17.49 -7.13
CA MET A 163 -6.23 17.11 -8.53
C MET A 163 -5.64 18.24 -9.39
N SER A 164 -6.07 19.48 -9.17
CA SER A 164 -5.54 20.65 -9.87
C SER A 164 -4.05 20.89 -9.54
N PHE A 165 -3.66 20.73 -8.27
CA PHE A 165 -2.28 20.84 -7.83
C PHE A 165 -1.37 19.78 -8.44
N ASP A 166 -1.81 18.52 -8.47
CA ASP A 166 -1.06 17.41 -9.06
C ASP A 166 -0.87 17.61 -10.57
N ASN A 167 -1.91 18.11 -11.27
CA ASN A 167 -1.84 18.47 -12.68
C ASN A 167 -0.88 19.65 -12.93
N TYR A 168 -0.99 20.72 -12.14
CA TYR A 168 -0.07 21.86 -12.20
C TYR A 168 1.36 21.44 -11.95
N ARG A 169 1.61 20.63 -10.91
CA ARG A 169 2.94 20.12 -10.55
C ARG A 169 3.54 19.28 -11.69
N ARG A 170 2.73 18.42 -12.31
CA ARG A 170 3.14 17.59 -13.44
C ARG A 170 3.53 18.44 -14.64
N MET A 171 2.65 19.37 -15.03
CA MET A 171 2.90 20.29 -16.15
C MET A 171 4.11 21.18 -15.90
N ARG A 172 4.22 21.75 -14.70
CA ARG A 172 5.37 22.56 -14.30
C ARG A 172 6.69 21.80 -14.39
N LYS A 173 6.70 20.52 -13.96
CA LYS A 173 7.87 19.66 -14.09
C LYS A 173 8.23 19.46 -15.56
N GLN A 174 7.26 19.16 -16.43
CA GLN A 174 7.47 18.98 -17.87
C GLN A 174 8.06 20.24 -18.51
N VAL A 175 7.48 21.41 -18.22
CA VAL A 175 8.00 22.71 -18.74
C VAL A 175 9.42 22.99 -18.26
N LEU A 176 9.72 22.69 -17.00
CA LEU A 176 11.08 22.88 -16.44
C LEU A 176 12.08 21.91 -17.06
N ASP A 177 11.70 20.65 -17.26
CA ASP A 177 12.55 19.62 -17.88
C ASP A 177 12.82 19.97 -19.34
N ILE A 178 11.80 20.45 -20.08
CA ILE A 178 11.98 20.92 -21.45
C ILE A 178 12.93 22.12 -21.51
N LYS A 179 12.73 23.11 -20.62
CA LYS A 179 13.60 24.31 -20.57
C LYS A 179 15.05 23.97 -20.21
N LYS A 180 15.23 23.06 -19.27
CA LYS A 180 16.57 22.68 -18.78
C LYS A 180 17.37 21.89 -19.82
N ASN A 181 16.69 21.06 -20.59
CA ASN A 181 17.33 20.10 -21.48
C ASN A 181 16.90 20.28 -22.95
N GLN A 182 16.66 21.51 -23.39
CA GLN A 182 16.17 21.78 -24.74
C GLN A 182 17.03 21.16 -25.86
N GLN A 183 18.35 21.09 -25.69
CA GLN A 183 19.24 20.40 -26.60
C GLN A 183 19.15 18.87 -26.49
N GLU A 184 19.06 18.34 -25.27
CA GLU A 184 18.90 16.90 -25.04
C GLU A 184 17.54 16.41 -25.51
N HIS A 185 16.47 17.19 -25.30
CA HIS A 185 15.14 16.88 -25.81
C HIS A 185 15.10 16.85 -27.34
N LYS A 186 15.73 17.85 -27.99
CA LYS A 186 15.82 17.88 -29.44
C LYS A 186 16.59 16.65 -29.97
N ALA A 187 17.75 16.37 -29.41
CA ALA A 187 18.52 15.18 -29.75
C ALA A 187 17.75 13.87 -29.46
N ARG A 188 16.97 13.83 -28.36
CA ARG A 188 16.13 12.68 -28.03
C ARG A 188 15.00 12.48 -29.03
N ILE A 189 14.31 13.55 -29.43
CA ILE A 189 13.27 13.50 -30.46
C ILE A 189 13.87 13.03 -31.78
N GLU A 190 14.99 13.61 -32.24
CA GLU A 190 15.68 13.18 -33.46
C GLU A 190 16.09 11.69 -33.39
N MET A 191 16.54 11.23 -32.23
CA MET A 191 16.85 9.84 -32.01
C MET A 191 15.62 8.93 -32.07
N LEU A 192 14.51 9.33 -31.42
CA LEU A 192 13.25 8.57 -31.46
C LEU A 192 12.69 8.51 -32.88
N GLU A 193 12.69 9.63 -33.64
CA GLU A 193 12.29 9.67 -35.04
C GLU A 193 13.11 8.71 -35.87
N PHE A 194 14.43 8.70 -35.70
CA PHE A 194 15.31 7.77 -36.40
C PHE A 194 14.98 6.31 -36.05
N GLN A 195 14.83 5.99 -34.76
CA GLN A 195 14.51 4.63 -34.31
C GLN A 195 13.14 4.16 -34.82
N MET A 196 12.14 5.04 -34.74
CA MET A 196 10.79 4.75 -35.24
C MET A 196 10.82 4.51 -36.75
N ALA A 197 11.47 5.37 -37.51
CA ALA A 197 11.59 5.23 -38.98
C ALA A 197 12.34 3.92 -39.37
N GLU A 198 13.38 3.55 -38.62
CA GLU A 198 14.12 2.31 -38.89
C GLU A 198 13.25 1.07 -38.61
N ILE A 199 12.49 1.07 -37.50
CA ILE A 199 11.58 -0.05 -37.14
C ILE A 199 10.38 -0.11 -38.10
N GLU A 200 9.78 1.03 -38.46
CA GLU A 200 8.67 1.10 -39.43
C GLU A 200 9.11 0.61 -40.82
N ALA A 201 10.28 1.05 -41.29
CA ALA A 201 10.83 0.61 -42.57
C ALA A 201 11.05 -0.90 -42.61
N ALA A 202 11.37 -1.52 -41.50
CA ALA A 202 11.51 -2.97 -41.39
C ALA A 202 10.16 -3.72 -41.53
N ASN A 203 9.03 -3.05 -41.29
CA ASN A 203 7.66 -3.60 -41.42
C ASN A 203 7.55 -5.00 -40.76
N LEU A 204 7.89 -5.09 -39.50
CA LEU A 204 7.89 -6.34 -38.75
C LEU A 204 6.48 -6.81 -38.42
N LYS A 205 6.29 -8.12 -38.44
CA LYS A 205 5.02 -8.77 -38.06
C LYS A 205 5.26 -9.71 -36.88
N ALA A 206 4.37 -9.72 -35.93
CA ALA A 206 4.45 -10.61 -34.77
C ALA A 206 4.60 -12.07 -35.21
N GLY A 207 5.59 -12.79 -34.67
CA GLY A 207 5.87 -14.20 -34.99
C GLY A 207 6.46 -14.46 -36.39
N GLU A 208 6.82 -13.41 -37.16
CA GLU A 208 7.39 -13.55 -38.53
C GLU A 208 8.73 -14.29 -38.47
N ASP A 209 9.57 -13.98 -37.51
CA ASP A 209 10.88 -14.61 -37.30
C ASP A 209 10.77 -16.12 -37.06
N VAL A 210 9.82 -16.56 -36.27
CA VAL A 210 9.56 -17.99 -36.01
C VAL A 210 9.12 -18.69 -37.29
N THR A 211 8.21 -18.09 -38.02
CA THR A 211 7.68 -18.65 -39.28
C THR A 211 8.76 -18.77 -40.35
N LEU A 212 9.55 -17.70 -40.49
CA LEU A 212 10.63 -17.66 -41.48
C LEU A 212 11.79 -18.62 -41.12
N ASN A 213 12.12 -18.78 -39.83
CA ASN A 213 13.11 -19.76 -39.42
C ASN A 213 12.66 -21.19 -39.73
N GLN A 214 11.39 -21.53 -39.48
CA GLN A 214 10.84 -22.83 -39.87
C GLN A 214 10.86 -23.05 -41.39
N GLU A 215 10.54 -22.01 -42.16
CA GLU A 215 10.60 -22.05 -43.62
C GLU A 215 12.05 -22.23 -44.11
N ARG A 216 13.00 -21.46 -43.55
CA ARG A 216 14.42 -21.57 -43.86
C ARG A 216 14.94 -22.99 -43.61
N ASP A 217 14.62 -23.55 -42.47
CA ASP A 217 15.10 -24.90 -42.10
C ASP A 217 14.54 -25.97 -43.04
N ARG A 218 13.30 -25.81 -43.52
CA ARG A 218 12.74 -26.68 -44.56
C ARG A 218 13.48 -26.49 -45.90
N LEU A 219 13.69 -25.25 -46.35
CA LEU A 219 14.39 -24.96 -47.60
C LEU A 219 15.85 -25.42 -47.57
N LEU A 220 16.55 -25.26 -46.41
CA LEU A 220 17.93 -25.77 -46.24
C LEU A 220 17.98 -27.31 -46.32
N ASN A 221 16.99 -28.00 -45.73
CA ASN A 221 16.91 -29.45 -45.82
C ASN A 221 16.67 -29.88 -47.31
N HIS A 222 15.73 -29.19 -48.01
CA HIS A 222 15.52 -29.45 -49.44
C HIS A 222 16.76 -29.16 -50.27
N LYS A 223 17.49 -28.06 -49.98
CA LYS A 223 18.77 -27.73 -50.62
C LYS A 223 19.78 -28.82 -50.40
N HIS A 224 19.95 -29.27 -49.14
CA HIS A 224 20.91 -30.32 -48.82
C HIS A 224 20.59 -31.63 -49.55
N ILE A 225 19.34 -31.99 -49.66
CA ILE A 225 18.87 -33.16 -50.41
C ILE A 225 19.22 -32.98 -51.89
N ALA A 226 18.86 -31.82 -52.50
CA ALA A 226 19.15 -31.52 -53.89
C ALA A 226 20.65 -31.55 -54.20
N ASP A 227 21.47 -30.86 -53.39
CA ASP A 227 22.91 -30.79 -53.56
C ASP A 227 23.55 -32.21 -53.43
N THR A 228 23.08 -33.03 -52.45
CA THR A 228 23.57 -34.37 -52.24
C THR A 228 23.23 -35.29 -53.41
N LEU A 229 22.00 -35.24 -53.90
CA LEU A 229 21.55 -36.04 -55.05
C LEU A 229 22.28 -35.62 -56.34
N THR A 230 22.39 -34.31 -56.55
CA THR A 230 23.12 -33.77 -57.72
C THR A 230 24.61 -34.16 -57.69
N ASN A 231 25.23 -34.12 -56.51
CA ASN A 231 26.60 -34.57 -56.33
C ASN A 231 26.75 -36.07 -56.61
N ALA A 232 25.83 -36.90 -56.08
CA ALA A 232 25.84 -38.32 -56.35
C ALA A 232 25.65 -38.65 -57.83
N TYR A 233 24.74 -37.95 -58.51
CA TYR A 233 24.54 -38.06 -59.93
C TYR A 233 25.77 -37.67 -60.71
N SER A 234 26.36 -36.48 -60.41
CA SER A 234 27.55 -35.99 -61.10
C SER A 234 28.80 -36.90 -60.95
N MET A 235 28.91 -37.64 -59.85
CA MET A 235 29.99 -38.64 -59.63
C MET A 235 29.77 -39.88 -60.51
N LEU A 236 28.54 -40.20 -60.81
CA LEU A 236 28.18 -41.34 -61.69
C LEU A 236 28.21 -40.98 -63.17
N ASP A 237 27.62 -39.82 -63.53
CA ASP A 237 27.49 -39.37 -64.90
C ASP A 237 27.78 -37.86 -65.04
N ASN A 238 29.02 -37.52 -65.37
CA ASN A 238 29.50 -36.16 -65.64
C ASN A 238 30.07 -36.08 -67.05
N GLU A 239 29.87 -34.92 -67.70
CA GLU A 239 30.35 -34.67 -69.08
C GLU A 239 31.86 -34.91 -69.22
N GLU A 240 32.67 -34.63 -68.18
CA GLU A 240 34.16 -34.75 -68.28
C GLU A 240 34.69 -36.07 -67.72
N PHE A 241 34.05 -36.65 -66.68
CA PHE A 241 34.53 -37.85 -65.96
C PHE A 241 33.34 -38.75 -65.54
N SER A 242 32.65 -39.35 -66.52
CA SER A 242 31.55 -40.26 -66.20
C SER A 242 32.11 -41.62 -65.72
N SER A 243 31.84 -41.93 -64.44
CA SER A 243 32.13 -43.27 -63.89
C SER A 243 31.39 -44.36 -64.66
N LEU A 244 30.18 -44.05 -65.09
CA LEU A 244 29.35 -44.96 -65.88
C LEU A 244 29.96 -45.17 -67.28
N ALA A 245 30.51 -44.13 -67.92
CA ALA A 245 31.22 -44.24 -69.20
C ALA A 245 32.50 -45.08 -69.03
N ASN A 246 33.25 -44.93 -67.94
CA ASN A 246 34.42 -45.72 -67.68
C ASN A 246 34.10 -47.20 -67.47
N VAL A 247 33.03 -47.53 -66.72
CA VAL A 247 32.59 -48.91 -66.53
C VAL A 247 32.09 -49.47 -67.87
N ARG A 248 31.39 -48.69 -68.68
CA ARG A 248 30.96 -49.05 -70.05
C ARG A 248 32.15 -49.38 -70.94
N SER A 249 33.21 -48.56 -70.93
CA SER A 249 34.44 -48.81 -71.68
C SER A 249 35.07 -50.13 -71.25
N ALA A 250 35.21 -50.33 -69.95
CA ALA A 250 35.82 -51.57 -69.44
C ALA A 250 34.96 -52.80 -69.78
N MET A 251 33.63 -52.65 -69.75
CA MET A 251 32.66 -53.70 -70.21
C MET A 251 32.94 -54.07 -71.67
N ASN A 252 32.97 -53.05 -72.55
CA ASN A 252 33.18 -53.26 -73.98
C ASN A 252 34.58 -53.89 -74.28
N ASP A 253 35.58 -53.45 -73.55
CA ASP A 253 36.93 -54.00 -73.67
C ASP A 253 36.93 -55.50 -73.27
N MET A 254 36.32 -55.85 -72.18
CA MET A 254 36.22 -57.25 -71.75
C MET A 254 35.30 -58.09 -72.61
N GLU A 255 34.24 -57.57 -73.17
CA GLU A 255 33.36 -58.23 -74.15
C GLU A 255 34.16 -58.66 -75.39
N SER A 256 35.12 -57.86 -75.86
CA SER A 256 35.99 -58.18 -76.98
C SER A 256 36.92 -59.38 -76.68
N LEU A 257 37.12 -59.74 -75.42
CA LEU A 257 37.98 -60.86 -74.98
C LEU A 257 37.24 -62.11 -74.58
N GLU A 258 35.90 -62.14 -74.57
CA GLU A 258 35.10 -63.28 -74.10
C GLU A 258 35.33 -64.61 -74.81
N GLU A 259 35.76 -64.57 -76.10
CA GLU A 259 36.02 -65.77 -76.88
C GLU A 259 37.39 -66.44 -76.53
N PHE A 260 38.23 -65.69 -75.83
CA PHE A 260 39.62 -66.21 -75.60
C PHE A 260 39.78 -67.03 -74.31
N ASP A 261 38.94 -66.75 -73.25
CA ASP A 261 39.01 -67.45 -72.00
C ASP A 261 37.64 -67.41 -71.23
N PRO A 262 37.21 -68.54 -70.62
CA PRO A 262 35.97 -68.56 -69.79
C PRO A 262 36.00 -67.56 -68.64
N GLU A 263 37.18 -67.29 -68.04
CA GLU A 263 37.32 -66.33 -66.92
C GLU A 263 37.00 -64.90 -67.38
N TYR A 264 37.41 -64.56 -68.65
CA TYR A 264 37.15 -63.25 -69.24
C TYR A 264 35.64 -63.03 -69.48
N ARG A 265 34.91 -64.10 -69.80
CA ARG A 265 33.48 -64.08 -69.96
C ARG A 265 32.76 -63.83 -68.64
N GLU A 266 33.25 -64.43 -67.53
CA GLU A 266 32.67 -64.19 -66.20
C GLU A 266 32.90 -62.74 -65.72
N ILE A 267 34.09 -62.19 -65.99
CA ILE A 267 34.41 -60.77 -65.69
C ILE A 267 33.57 -59.86 -66.55
N SER A 268 33.37 -60.11 -67.83
CA SER A 268 32.53 -59.34 -68.73
C SER A 268 31.07 -59.32 -68.27
N SER A 269 30.56 -60.50 -67.91
CA SER A 269 29.16 -60.62 -67.39
C SER A 269 29.02 -59.80 -66.09
N SER A 270 29.97 -59.87 -65.16
CA SER A 270 29.94 -59.11 -63.89
C SER A 270 30.03 -57.60 -64.11
N LEU A 271 30.84 -57.16 -65.08
CA LEU A 271 30.92 -55.76 -65.47
C LEU A 271 29.61 -55.27 -66.12
N SER A 272 29.03 -56.12 -66.99
CA SER A 272 27.76 -55.81 -67.63
C SER A 272 26.61 -55.64 -66.60
N GLU A 273 26.50 -56.56 -65.66
CA GLU A 273 25.53 -56.47 -64.56
C GLU A 273 25.76 -55.17 -63.77
N SER A 274 26.99 -54.88 -63.37
CA SER A 274 27.37 -53.67 -62.63
C SER A 274 27.01 -52.38 -63.42
N TYR A 275 27.27 -52.39 -64.71
CA TYR A 275 26.93 -51.24 -65.59
C TYR A 275 25.44 -50.96 -65.60
N TYR A 276 24.62 -51.96 -65.86
CA TYR A 276 23.18 -51.78 -65.93
C TYR A 276 22.56 -51.39 -64.58
N VAL A 277 23.08 -51.91 -63.46
CA VAL A 277 22.69 -51.48 -62.12
C VAL A 277 23.03 -50.01 -61.90
N LEU A 278 24.25 -49.59 -62.25
CA LEU A 278 24.66 -48.21 -62.14
C LEU A 278 23.85 -47.27 -63.07
N GLU A 279 23.56 -47.72 -64.32
CA GLU A 279 22.73 -46.98 -65.27
C GLU A 279 21.30 -46.75 -64.72
N ASP A 280 20.69 -47.80 -64.13
CA ASP A 280 19.36 -47.67 -63.48
C ASP A 280 19.36 -46.74 -62.30
N ILE A 281 20.41 -46.81 -61.42
CA ILE A 281 20.57 -45.89 -60.31
C ILE A 281 20.73 -44.46 -60.81
N THR A 282 21.55 -44.23 -61.85
CA THR A 282 21.75 -42.91 -62.40
C THR A 282 20.48 -42.31 -62.98
N LYS A 283 19.67 -43.10 -63.73
CA LYS A 283 18.36 -42.64 -64.22
C LYS A 283 17.35 -42.36 -63.11
N ARG A 284 17.41 -43.16 -62.03
CA ARG A 284 16.56 -42.87 -60.86
C ARG A 284 16.95 -41.61 -60.15
N LEU A 285 18.28 -41.35 -60.00
CA LEU A 285 18.77 -40.12 -59.42
C LEU A 285 18.36 -38.90 -60.27
N GLU A 286 18.51 -39.00 -61.57
CA GLU A 286 18.08 -37.97 -62.50
C GLU A 286 16.58 -37.66 -62.35
N SER A 287 15.72 -38.67 -62.34
CA SER A 287 14.28 -38.50 -62.15
C SER A 287 13.92 -37.87 -60.80
N ILE A 288 14.62 -38.28 -59.73
CA ILE A 288 14.39 -37.69 -58.40
C ILE A 288 14.85 -36.23 -58.36
N ILE A 289 15.96 -35.89 -59.02
CA ILE A 289 16.49 -34.51 -59.10
C ILE A 289 15.51 -33.63 -59.90
N ASP A 290 14.99 -34.13 -61.04
CA ASP A 290 14.01 -33.40 -61.86
C ASP A 290 12.67 -33.17 -61.13
N ASP A 291 12.25 -34.11 -60.28
CA ASP A 291 11.03 -33.98 -59.47
C ASP A 291 11.24 -33.11 -58.21
N LEU A 292 12.47 -32.71 -57.90
CA LEU A 292 12.78 -31.90 -56.70
C LEU A 292 12.50 -30.42 -57.01
N ASP A 293 11.37 -29.92 -56.50
CA ASP A 293 11.02 -28.52 -56.56
C ASP A 293 11.75 -27.72 -55.48
N PHE A 294 13.01 -27.34 -55.75
CA PHE A 294 13.80 -26.48 -54.88
C PHE A 294 13.88 -25.04 -55.44
N ASP A 295 13.24 -24.13 -54.72
CA ASP A 295 13.30 -22.69 -55.05
C ASP A 295 14.46 -22.00 -54.28
N GLY A 296 15.63 -21.93 -54.90
CA GLY A 296 16.80 -21.24 -54.34
C GLY A 296 16.59 -19.73 -54.17
N ASN A 297 15.73 -19.11 -55.03
CA ASN A 297 15.43 -17.70 -54.92
C ASN A 297 14.58 -17.43 -53.65
N ARG A 298 13.68 -18.35 -53.30
CA ARG A 298 12.88 -18.24 -52.08
C ARG A 298 13.75 -18.35 -50.83
N LEU A 299 14.74 -19.26 -50.82
CA LEU A 299 15.69 -19.36 -49.73
C LEU A 299 16.47 -18.05 -49.51
N MET A 300 17.02 -17.45 -50.57
CA MET A 300 17.69 -16.16 -50.50
C MET A 300 16.80 -15.03 -49.99
N GLN A 301 15.52 -15.00 -50.38
CA GLN A 301 14.54 -14.02 -49.87
C GLN A 301 14.29 -14.20 -48.35
N VAL A 302 14.12 -15.44 -47.91
CA VAL A 302 13.90 -15.77 -46.49
C VAL A 302 15.14 -15.39 -45.66
N GLU A 303 16.33 -15.74 -46.10
CA GLU A 303 17.59 -15.38 -45.43
C GLU A 303 17.79 -13.87 -45.36
N SER A 304 17.58 -13.15 -46.49
CA SER A 304 17.69 -11.69 -46.52
C SER A 304 16.68 -11.03 -45.57
N ARG A 305 15.46 -11.58 -45.48
CA ARG A 305 14.42 -11.08 -44.57
C ARG A 305 14.78 -11.36 -43.11
N LEU A 306 15.29 -12.55 -42.79
CA LEU A 306 15.79 -12.92 -41.46
C LEU A 306 16.97 -12.04 -41.05
N ASP A 307 17.91 -11.74 -41.93
CA ASP A 307 19.04 -10.85 -41.66
C ASP A 307 18.57 -9.44 -41.31
N LEU A 308 17.55 -8.93 -42.01
CA LEU A 308 16.93 -7.66 -41.65
C LEU A 308 16.30 -7.72 -40.26
N ILE A 309 15.49 -8.76 -40.00
CA ILE A 309 14.88 -8.98 -38.68
C ILE A 309 15.96 -9.04 -37.60
N HIS A 310 17.00 -9.84 -37.78
CA HIS A 310 18.12 -9.96 -36.82
C HIS A 310 18.87 -8.64 -36.62
N THR A 311 19.00 -7.83 -37.64
CA THR A 311 19.62 -6.51 -37.53
C THR A 311 18.80 -5.60 -36.63
N ILE A 312 17.49 -5.61 -36.77
CA ILE A 312 16.58 -4.79 -35.97
C ILE A 312 16.44 -5.35 -34.56
N THR A 313 16.26 -6.66 -34.40
CA THR A 313 16.13 -7.29 -33.07
C THR A 313 17.39 -7.10 -32.24
N ARG A 314 18.58 -7.22 -32.81
CA ARG A 314 19.84 -6.97 -32.10
C ARG A 314 19.97 -5.54 -31.58
N LYS A 315 19.30 -4.56 -32.19
CA LYS A 315 19.34 -3.15 -31.77
C LYS A 315 18.27 -2.82 -30.74
N TYR A 316 17.06 -3.36 -30.87
CA TYR A 316 15.87 -2.86 -30.20
C TYR A 316 15.13 -3.87 -29.32
N GLY A 317 15.50 -5.17 -29.39
CA GLY A 317 14.86 -6.20 -28.55
C GLY A 317 15.50 -7.57 -28.79
N SER A 318 15.08 -8.58 -28.05
CA SER A 318 15.57 -9.97 -28.20
C SER A 318 14.70 -10.78 -29.16
N SER A 319 13.52 -10.32 -29.47
CA SER A 319 12.53 -10.93 -30.37
C SER A 319 11.81 -9.85 -31.19
N VAL A 320 11.06 -10.26 -32.19
CA VAL A 320 10.20 -9.35 -32.97
C VAL A 320 9.15 -8.71 -32.06
N ASP A 321 8.57 -9.48 -31.13
CA ASP A 321 7.57 -8.99 -30.20
C ASP A 321 8.14 -7.93 -29.25
N ASP A 322 9.38 -8.13 -28.76
CA ASP A 322 10.07 -7.13 -27.93
C ASP A 322 10.31 -5.82 -28.69
N VAL A 323 10.65 -5.92 -29.99
CA VAL A 323 10.85 -4.75 -30.85
C VAL A 323 9.54 -4.00 -31.05
N LEU A 324 8.44 -4.70 -31.26
CA LEU A 324 7.11 -4.09 -31.40
C LEU A 324 6.65 -3.43 -30.09
N GLU A 325 6.91 -4.06 -28.95
CA GLU A 325 6.66 -3.45 -27.63
C GLU A 325 7.54 -2.21 -27.41
N TYR A 326 8.82 -2.30 -27.77
CA TYR A 326 9.73 -1.15 -27.73
C TYR A 326 9.25 -0.03 -28.65
N PHE A 327 8.80 -0.35 -29.86
CA PHE A 327 8.24 0.61 -30.81
C PHE A 327 7.03 1.34 -30.22
N ALA A 328 6.11 0.62 -29.58
CA ALA A 328 4.98 1.23 -28.90
C ALA A 328 5.43 2.19 -27.80
N LYS A 329 6.38 1.78 -26.96
CA LYS A 329 6.94 2.61 -25.88
C LYS A 329 7.60 3.89 -26.41
N ILE A 330 8.42 3.79 -27.47
CA ILE A 330 9.08 4.97 -28.03
C ILE A 330 8.10 5.87 -28.78
N THR A 331 7.03 5.32 -29.35
CA THR A 331 5.95 6.08 -29.96
C THR A 331 5.18 6.88 -28.91
N ASP A 332 4.86 6.27 -27.77
CA ASP A 332 4.25 6.96 -26.64
C ASP A 332 5.19 8.05 -26.09
N GLU A 333 6.48 7.75 -25.94
CA GLU A 333 7.49 8.74 -25.51
C GLU A 333 7.61 9.89 -26.51
N TYR A 334 7.65 9.58 -27.80
CA TYR A 334 7.68 10.58 -28.88
C TYR A 334 6.44 11.47 -28.88
N ASN A 335 5.25 10.86 -28.76
CA ASN A 335 3.98 11.57 -28.67
C ASN A 335 3.92 12.46 -27.42
N LEU A 336 4.49 12.01 -26.31
CA LEU A 336 4.57 12.75 -25.06
C LEU A 336 5.55 13.94 -25.17
N LEU A 337 6.68 13.75 -25.85
CA LEU A 337 7.70 14.78 -26.07
C LEU A 337 7.31 15.78 -27.15
N THR A 338 6.66 15.32 -28.21
CA THR A 338 6.13 16.16 -29.31
C THR A 338 4.71 16.64 -29.06
N GLY A 339 4.07 16.06 -28.06
CA GLY A 339 2.80 16.28 -27.41
C GLY A 339 1.76 17.05 -28.20
N ASN A 340 1.04 16.51 -29.12
CA ASN A 340 -0.03 17.19 -29.84
C ASN A 340 0.33 18.59 -30.37
N ASN A 341 1.51 18.82 -30.87
CA ASN A 341 1.97 20.10 -31.39
C ASN A 341 1.95 21.28 -30.38
N LEU A 342 1.99 21.02 -29.07
CA LEU A 342 2.20 22.08 -28.10
C LEU A 342 3.65 22.54 -28.21
N SER A 343 3.86 23.74 -28.74
CA SER A 343 5.15 24.42 -28.66
C SER A 343 5.50 24.68 -27.18
N SER A 344 6.76 24.93 -26.87
CA SER A 344 7.15 25.34 -25.50
C SER A 344 6.30 26.53 -25.02
N GLU A 345 5.89 27.40 -25.93
CA GLU A 345 5.02 28.56 -25.67
C GLU A 345 3.58 28.13 -25.33
N ASP A 346 3.03 27.14 -26.03
CA ASP A 346 1.69 26.63 -25.76
C ASP A 346 1.61 25.94 -24.39
N MET A 347 2.65 25.19 -24.03
CA MET A 347 2.75 24.57 -22.69
C MET A 347 2.88 25.62 -21.57
N GLU A 348 3.57 26.73 -21.82
CA GLU A 348 3.62 27.85 -20.86
C GLU A 348 2.28 28.55 -20.72
N ILE A 349 1.52 28.69 -21.80
CA ILE A 349 0.15 29.23 -21.78
C ILE A 349 -0.75 28.30 -20.96
N GLU A 350 -0.66 27.01 -21.21
CA GLU A 350 -1.45 26.02 -20.47
C GLU A 350 -1.05 25.97 -18.99
N LEU A 351 0.25 26.02 -18.68
CA LEU A 351 0.73 26.11 -17.29
C LEU A 351 0.16 27.35 -16.57
N LYS A 352 0.10 28.51 -17.24
CA LYS A 352 -0.51 29.71 -16.66
C LYS A 352 -2.02 29.55 -16.41
N LYS A 353 -2.74 28.83 -17.28
CA LYS A 353 -4.16 28.52 -17.05
C LYS A 353 -4.34 27.60 -15.85
N LEU A 354 -3.52 26.55 -15.75
CA LEU A 354 -3.53 25.64 -14.59
C LEU A 354 -3.17 26.37 -13.30
N GLU A 355 -2.18 27.28 -13.35
CA GLU A 355 -1.81 28.10 -12.21
C GLU A 355 -2.94 29.00 -11.75
N LYS A 356 -3.64 29.65 -12.69
CA LYS A 356 -4.80 30.48 -12.36
C LYS A 356 -5.92 29.65 -11.71
N ASN A 357 -6.26 28.51 -12.30
CA ASN A 357 -7.26 27.62 -11.72
C ASN A 357 -6.86 27.12 -10.32
N LEU A 358 -5.58 26.79 -10.13
CA LEU A 358 -5.05 26.41 -8.83
C LEU A 358 -5.16 27.54 -7.79
N VAL A 359 -4.86 28.78 -8.18
CA VAL A 359 -5.00 29.96 -7.31
C VAL A 359 -6.46 30.16 -6.91
N ASP A 360 -7.38 30.05 -7.86
CA ASP A 360 -8.82 30.22 -7.61
C ASP A 360 -9.34 29.12 -6.65
N LEU A 361 -8.97 27.86 -6.88
CA LEU A 361 -9.34 26.75 -5.98
C LEU A 361 -8.68 26.88 -4.61
N ALA A 362 -7.40 27.28 -4.54
CA ALA A 362 -6.74 27.55 -3.27
C ALA A 362 -7.43 28.63 -2.45
N GLY A 363 -7.90 29.69 -3.12
CA GLY A 363 -8.69 30.74 -2.49
C GLY A 363 -10.02 30.24 -1.92
N GLN A 364 -10.70 29.36 -2.66
CA GLN A 364 -11.95 28.74 -2.18
C GLN A 364 -11.70 27.81 -0.98
N VAL A 365 -10.66 26.97 -1.04
CA VAL A 365 -10.26 26.09 0.07
C VAL A 365 -9.90 26.92 1.30
N ALA A 366 -9.10 28.00 1.13
CA ALA A 366 -8.75 28.91 2.22
C ALA A 366 -10.00 29.53 2.85
N GLN A 367 -10.93 30.05 2.04
CA GLN A 367 -12.17 30.64 2.54
C GLN A 367 -13.01 29.64 3.32
N ALA A 368 -13.18 28.43 2.78
CA ALA A 368 -13.92 27.36 3.45
C ALA A 368 -13.22 26.95 4.77
N ARG A 369 -11.89 26.83 4.76
CA ARG A 369 -11.08 26.49 5.94
C ARG A 369 -11.17 27.57 7.03
N HIS A 370 -11.19 28.85 6.66
CA HIS A 370 -11.39 29.93 7.61
C HIS A 370 -12.77 29.88 8.27
N LYS A 371 -13.81 29.46 7.54
CA LYS A 371 -15.14 29.25 8.12
C LYS A 371 -15.14 28.07 9.08
N ILE A 372 -14.55 26.94 8.69
CA ILE A 372 -14.36 25.76 9.54
C ILE A 372 -13.62 26.15 10.84
N ALA A 373 -12.59 27.00 10.74
CA ALA A 373 -11.85 27.48 11.90
C ALA A 373 -12.73 28.28 12.87
N GLN A 374 -13.60 29.14 12.36
CA GLN A 374 -14.55 29.89 13.19
C GLN A 374 -15.54 28.98 13.92
N ASP A 375 -16.05 27.97 13.22
CA ASP A 375 -16.95 26.97 13.80
C ASP A 375 -16.23 26.16 14.89
N LEU A 376 -15.00 25.71 14.62
CA LEU A 376 -14.13 25.00 15.58
C LEU A 376 -13.81 25.86 16.81
N GLU A 377 -13.46 27.15 16.61
CA GLU A 377 -13.18 28.08 17.71
C GLU A 377 -14.41 28.27 18.60
N ALA A 378 -15.60 28.39 18.00
CA ALA A 378 -16.84 28.52 18.74
C ALA A 378 -17.18 27.25 19.54
N GLU A 379 -16.99 26.08 18.94
CA GLU A 379 -17.23 24.81 19.62
C GLU A 379 -16.23 24.57 20.75
N ILE A 380 -14.93 24.75 20.51
CA ILE A 380 -13.91 24.62 21.56
C ILE A 380 -14.15 25.61 22.70
N LYS A 381 -14.60 26.83 22.41
CA LYS A 381 -14.96 27.80 23.44
C LYS A 381 -16.08 27.28 24.35
N GLN A 382 -17.12 26.67 23.77
CA GLN A 382 -18.20 26.06 24.53
C GLN A 382 -17.69 24.89 25.39
N GLU A 383 -16.85 24.02 24.80
CA GLU A 383 -16.24 22.91 25.50
C GLU A 383 -15.37 23.36 26.69
N LEU A 384 -14.61 24.45 26.52
CA LEU A 384 -13.79 25.04 27.58
C LEU A 384 -14.65 25.61 28.71
N GLN A 385 -15.80 26.24 28.39
CA GLN A 385 -16.74 26.74 29.40
C GLN A 385 -17.28 25.59 30.25
N ASP A 386 -17.70 24.47 29.61
CA ASP A 386 -18.18 23.27 30.29
C ASP A 386 -17.13 22.68 31.27
N LEU A 387 -15.84 22.91 31.00
CA LEU A 387 -14.72 22.45 31.81
C LEU A 387 -14.19 23.51 32.81
N TYR A 388 -15.00 24.52 33.13
CA TYR A 388 -14.62 25.63 34.03
C TYR A 388 -13.35 26.38 33.59
N MET A 389 -13.17 26.52 32.26
CA MET A 389 -12.14 27.35 31.64
C MET A 389 -12.72 28.52 30.86
N GLU A 390 -13.70 29.22 31.45
CA GLU A 390 -14.49 30.30 30.81
C GLU A 390 -13.58 31.44 30.29
N LYS A 391 -12.42 31.63 30.89
CA LYS A 391 -11.49 32.69 30.53
C LYS A 391 -10.50 32.30 29.44
N ALA A 392 -10.40 31.03 29.14
CA ALA A 392 -9.52 30.55 28.09
C ALA A 392 -10.06 30.88 26.70
N GLN A 393 -9.18 31.22 25.79
CA GLN A 393 -9.51 31.56 24.42
C GLN A 393 -8.65 30.74 23.48
N PHE A 394 -9.29 30.02 22.57
CA PHE A 394 -8.64 29.26 21.52
C PHE A 394 -8.72 30.03 20.19
N GLN A 395 -7.67 30.01 19.39
CA GLN A 395 -7.59 30.68 18.13
C GLN A 395 -6.83 29.85 17.11
N VAL A 396 -7.36 29.75 15.89
CA VAL A 396 -6.71 29.15 14.73
C VAL A 396 -5.99 30.26 13.96
N ARG A 397 -4.69 30.18 13.82
CA ARG A 397 -3.91 31.14 13.05
C ARG A 397 -3.46 30.57 11.72
N PHE A 398 -3.62 31.40 10.71
CA PHE A 398 -3.23 31.11 9.34
C PHE A 398 -1.99 31.89 8.96
N SER A 399 -1.09 31.26 8.22
CA SER A 399 0.06 31.92 7.61
C SER A 399 0.16 31.50 6.15
N GLN A 400 0.34 32.47 5.26
CA GLN A 400 0.51 32.17 3.83
C GLN A 400 1.84 31.46 3.58
N GLY A 401 1.78 30.44 2.73
CA GLY A 401 2.91 29.61 2.33
C GLY A 401 2.97 29.38 0.82
N LYS A 402 3.85 28.47 0.42
CA LYS A 402 3.90 27.98 -0.96
C LYS A 402 2.75 26.99 -1.19
N PHE A 403 2.29 26.91 -2.45
CA PHE A 403 1.34 25.88 -2.85
C PHE A 403 1.86 24.49 -2.51
N SER A 404 1.05 23.76 -1.80
CA SER A 404 1.26 22.35 -1.42
C SER A 404 0.00 21.55 -1.73
N ARG A 405 0.03 20.24 -1.55
CA ARG A 405 -1.16 19.40 -1.70
C ARG A 405 -2.26 19.74 -0.69
N GLU A 406 -1.89 20.39 0.44
CA GLU A 406 -2.82 20.82 1.49
C GLU A 406 -3.33 22.26 1.30
N GLY A 407 -2.91 22.98 0.27
CA GLY A 407 -3.25 24.37 0.03
C GLY A 407 -2.02 25.28 0.00
N ASN A 408 -2.25 26.58 0.13
CA ASN A 408 -1.23 27.62 0.18
C ASN A 408 -1.11 28.30 1.55
N GLU A 409 -1.74 27.70 2.58
CA GLU A 409 -1.71 28.19 3.95
C GLU A 409 -1.15 27.12 4.88
N SER A 410 -0.56 27.53 5.98
CA SER A 410 -0.27 26.71 7.15
C SER A 410 -1.18 27.13 8.31
N VAL A 411 -1.54 26.16 9.13
CA VAL A 411 -2.44 26.35 10.27
C VAL A 411 -1.69 26.03 11.54
N GLU A 412 -1.84 26.89 12.55
CA GLU A 412 -1.31 26.65 13.88
C GLU A 412 -2.33 27.06 14.95
N PHE A 413 -2.53 26.18 15.95
CA PHE A 413 -3.43 26.40 17.06
C PHE A 413 -2.77 27.19 18.17
N TYR A 414 -3.46 28.23 18.63
CA TYR A 414 -3.03 29.14 19.68
C TYR A 414 -4.03 29.14 20.83
N ILE A 415 -3.54 29.38 22.03
CA ILE A 415 -4.39 29.53 23.20
C ILE A 415 -3.91 30.65 24.11
N SER A 416 -4.84 31.29 24.79
CA SER A 416 -4.64 32.14 25.96
C SER A 416 -5.46 31.54 27.11
N THR A 417 -4.82 31.22 28.23
CA THR A 417 -5.48 30.57 29.37
C THR A 417 -6.05 31.57 30.37
N ASN A 418 -5.51 32.79 30.40
CA ASN A 418 -5.95 33.83 31.32
C ASN A 418 -6.21 35.16 30.62
N PRO A 419 -7.17 35.98 31.08
CA PRO A 419 -7.40 37.31 30.53
C PRO A 419 -6.14 38.18 30.63
N GLY A 420 -5.79 38.80 29.51
CA GLY A 420 -4.62 39.68 29.44
C GLY A 420 -3.29 38.98 29.11
N GLU A 421 -3.29 37.66 29.03
CA GLU A 421 -2.16 36.91 28.48
C GLU A 421 -2.15 36.95 26.95
N ASN A 422 -0.96 37.02 26.37
CA ASN A 422 -0.82 36.86 24.91
C ASN A 422 -1.12 35.44 24.48
N PHE A 423 -1.74 35.30 23.31
CA PHE A 423 -1.89 34.00 22.67
C PHE A 423 -0.53 33.33 22.46
N LYS A 424 -0.38 32.10 22.88
CA LYS A 424 0.81 31.26 22.70
C LYS A 424 0.47 30.07 21.84
N PRO A 425 1.42 29.59 20.99
CA PRO A 425 1.25 28.30 20.33
C PRO A 425 0.92 27.20 21.35
N LEU A 426 0.05 26.30 20.97
CA LEU A 426 -0.38 25.17 21.82
C LEU A 426 0.83 24.39 22.38
N VAL A 427 1.87 24.24 21.56
CA VAL A 427 3.15 23.58 21.92
C VAL A 427 3.87 24.23 23.12
N LYS A 428 3.57 25.50 23.44
CA LYS A 428 4.21 26.25 24.53
C LYS A 428 3.39 26.33 25.82
N VAL A 429 2.30 25.56 25.92
CA VAL A 429 1.46 25.51 27.13
C VAL A 429 2.12 24.61 28.17
N ALA A 430 2.44 25.16 29.33
CA ALA A 430 3.30 24.51 30.32
C ALA A 430 2.57 23.85 31.50
N SER A 431 1.23 23.99 31.62
CA SER A 431 0.50 23.52 32.81
C SER A 431 -0.19 22.16 32.55
N GLY A 432 0.18 21.12 33.32
CA GLY A 432 -0.36 19.77 33.16
C GLY A 432 -1.89 19.68 33.24
N GLY A 433 -2.52 20.24 34.26
CA GLY A 433 -3.97 20.15 34.43
C GLY A 433 -4.79 21.04 33.49
N GLU A 434 -4.26 22.20 33.09
CA GLU A 434 -4.92 23.07 32.09
C GLU A 434 -4.79 22.46 30.69
N LEU A 435 -3.64 21.87 30.41
CA LEU A 435 -3.39 21.18 29.14
C LEU A 435 -4.32 19.98 28.98
N SER A 436 -4.47 19.13 30.02
CA SER A 436 -5.37 17.97 29.97
C SER A 436 -6.83 18.37 29.70
N ARG A 437 -7.33 19.43 30.35
CA ARG A 437 -8.68 19.96 30.11
C ARG A 437 -8.84 20.54 28.70
N LEU A 438 -7.84 21.26 28.22
CA LEU A 438 -7.83 21.80 26.87
C LEU A 438 -7.85 20.65 25.85
N MET A 439 -7.04 19.61 26.06
CA MET A 439 -7.02 18.41 25.21
C MET A 439 -8.39 17.74 25.19
N LEU A 440 -9.02 17.58 26.34
CA LEU A 440 -10.36 17.03 26.43
C LEU A 440 -11.39 17.90 25.69
N ALA A 441 -11.31 19.24 25.80
CA ALA A 441 -12.17 20.16 25.08
C ALA A 441 -12.03 20.03 23.56
N ILE A 442 -10.79 20.04 23.06
CA ILE A 442 -10.48 19.87 21.65
C ILE A 442 -11.01 18.51 21.15
N LYS A 443 -10.69 17.44 21.88
CA LYS A 443 -11.12 16.08 21.50
C LYS A 443 -12.63 15.89 21.57
N SER A 444 -13.29 16.51 22.54
CA SER A 444 -14.76 16.51 22.61
C SER A 444 -15.39 17.16 21.37
N ALA A 445 -14.79 18.26 20.88
CA ALA A 445 -15.25 18.92 19.66
C ALA A 445 -15.05 18.02 18.42
N PHE A 446 -13.92 17.34 18.31
CA PHE A 446 -13.61 16.45 17.18
C PHE A 446 -14.41 15.14 17.21
N SER A 447 -14.59 14.50 18.37
CA SER A 447 -15.25 13.20 18.51
C SER A 447 -16.67 13.15 17.94
N ARG A 448 -17.37 14.28 17.93
CA ARG A 448 -18.73 14.38 17.35
C ARG A 448 -18.76 14.27 15.83
N LYS A 449 -17.65 14.52 15.15
CA LYS A 449 -17.57 14.54 13.68
C LYS A 449 -16.78 13.38 13.09
N GLU A 450 -15.85 12.79 13.87
CA GLU A 450 -14.90 11.80 13.36
C GLU A 450 -15.48 10.41 13.09
N GLY A 451 -16.72 10.10 13.52
CA GLY A 451 -17.32 8.78 13.30
C GLY A 451 -16.52 7.59 13.88
N LYS A 452 -15.52 7.87 14.74
CA LYS A 452 -14.75 6.84 15.42
C LYS A 452 -15.61 6.13 16.45
N THR A 453 -15.54 4.82 16.43
CA THR A 453 -16.46 3.98 17.21
C THR A 453 -16.03 3.81 18.66
N SER A 454 -14.73 4.00 18.98
CA SER A 454 -14.19 3.79 20.34
C SER A 454 -13.14 4.83 20.68
N ILE A 455 -13.25 5.41 21.87
CA ILE A 455 -12.28 6.37 22.41
C ILE A 455 -11.76 5.85 23.75
N VAL A 456 -10.46 5.88 23.94
CA VAL A 456 -9.81 5.47 25.20
C VAL A 456 -9.21 6.71 25.87
N PHE A 457 -9.57 6.97 27.11
CA PHE A 457 -9.00 8.04 27.91
C PHE A 457 -8.12 7.48 29.03
N ASP A 458 -6.83 7.83 28.98
CA ASP A 458 -5.88 7.48 30.03
C ASP A 458 -5.43 8.75 30.78
N GLU A 459 -5.59 8.74 32.13
CA GLU A 459 -5.15 9.81 33.03
C GLU A 459 -5.67 11.23 32.69
N VAL A 460 -6.87 11.36 32.09
CA VAL A 460 -7.47 12.68 31.76
C VAL A 460 -7.85 13.50 33.00
N ASP A 461 -7.84 12.88 34.15
CA ASP A 461 -8.19 13.43 35.46
C ASP A 461 -6.98 13.86 36.30
N THR A 462 -5.79 13.85 35.73
CA THR A 462 -4.55 14.23 36.44
C THR A 462 -4.57 15.72 36.82
N GLY A 463 -4.40 16.00 38.10
CA GLY A 463 -4.31 17.37 38.64
C GLY A 463 -5.63 18.12 38.75
N VAL A 464 -6.77 17.43 38.73
CA VAL A 464 -8.10 18.02 38.88
C VAL A 464 -8.84 17.48 40.11
N SER A 465 -9.75 18.24 40.68
CA SER A 465 -10.55 17.83 41.84
C SER A 465 -11.91 18.56 41.88
N GLY A 466 -12.80 18.08 42.74
CA GLY A 466 -14.06 18.72 43.04
C GLY A 466 -14.98 18.91 41.82
N ARG A 467 -15.47 20.12 41.59
CA ARG A 467 -16.44 20.43 40.53
C ARG A 467 -15.88 20.21 39.11
N VAL A 468 -14.55 20.40 38.94
CA VAL A 468 -13.88 20.19 37.65
C VAL A 468 -13.87 18.70 37.31
N ALA A 469 -13.59 17.84 38.30
CA ALA A 469 -13.64 16.40 38.10
C ALA A 469 -15.05 15.91 37.69
N GLN A 470 -16.10 16.50 38.25
CA GLN A 470 -17.49 16.19 37.87
C GLN A 470 -17.79 16.63 36.44
N ALA A 471 -17.34 17.82 36.04
CA ALA A 471 -17.53 18.29 34.66
C ALA A 471 -16.81 17.40 33.64
N ILE A 472 -15.57 16.99 33.94
CA ILE A 472 -14.81 16.03 33.13
C ILE A 472 -15.58 14.70 33.02
N ALA A 473 -16.07 14.18 34.14
CA ALA A 473 -16.84 12.95 34.18
C ALA A 473 -18.10 13.02 33.30
N GLN A 474 -18.88 14.09 33.43
CA GLN A 474 -20.06 14.32 32.60
C GLN A 474 -19.72 14.44 31.13
N LYS A 475 -18.60 15.08 30.81
CA LYS A 475 -18.16 15.25 29.43
C LYS A 475 -17.77 13.93 28.78
N ILE A 476 -16.96 13.13 29.47
CA ILE A 476 -16.55 11.79 29.01
C ILE A 476 -17.78 10.88 28.84
N HIS A 477 -18.70 10.90 29.82
CA HIS A 477 -19.94 10.13 29.73
C HIS A 477 -20.81 10.56 28.54
N LYS A 478 -20.93 11.87 28.27
CA LYS A 478 -21.67 12.40 27.11
C LYS A 478 -21.07 11.94 25.79
N ILE A 479 -19.75 11.84 25.68
CA ILE A 479 -19.08 11.25 24.53
C ILE A 479 -19.46 9.77 24.40
N GLY A 480 -19.49 9.02 25.50
CA GLY A 480 -19.88 7.61 25.55
C GLY A 480 -21.32 7.35 25.12
N GLN A 481 -22.24 8.30 25.32
CA GLN A 481 -23.64 8.16 24.86
C GLN A 481 -23.78 8.05 23.33
N HIS A 482 -22.83 8.58 22.56
CA HIS A 482 -22.83 8.57 21.11
C HIS A 482 -21.86 7.57 20.49
N GLY A 483 -21.11 6.85 21.35
CA GLY A 483 -20.11 5.89 20.92
C GLY A 483 -19.70 4.98 22.07
N GLN A 484 -18.45 4.53 22.07
CA GLN A 484 -17.85 3.74 23.13
C GLN A 484 -16.69 4.51 23.75
N VAL A 485 -16.67 4.63 25.06
CA VAL A 485 -15.58 5.24 25.80
C VAL A 485 -15.01 4.24 26.81
N LEU A 486 -13.70 4.07 26.78
CA LEU A 486 -12.95 3.36 27.81
C LEU A 486 -12.12 4.38 28.59
N ALA A 487 -12.26 4.46 29.91
CA ALA A 487 -11.53 5.42 30.73
C ALA A 487 -10.76 4.74 31.84
N ILE A 488 -9.52 5.16 32.07
CA ILE A 488 -8.78 4.88 33.30
C ILE A 488 -8.84 6.13 34.16
N SER A 489 -9.36 5.99 35.36
CA SER A 489 -9.49 7.09 36.30
C SER A 489 -9.28 6.64 37.71
N HIS A 490 -8.81 7.57 38.56
CA HIS A 490 -8.71 7.41 40.00
C HIS A 490 -9.71 8.32 40.73
N LEU A 491 -10.53 9.09 39.98
CA LEU A 491 -11.49 10.00 40.57
C LEU A 491 -12.85 9.33 40.80
N PRO A 492 -13.41 9.35 42.03
CA PRO A 492 -14.73 8.80 42.32
C PRO A 492 -15.85 9.34 41.42
N GLN A 493 -15.76 10.61 41.00
CA GLN A 493 -16.73 11.27 40.15
C GLN A 493 -16.79 10.64 38.72
N VAL A 494 -15.62 10.32 38.17
CA VAL A 494 -15.51 9.69 36.84
C VAL A 494 -16.01 8.26 36.87
N ILE A 495 -15.65 7.55 37.96
CA ILE A 495 -16.01 6.14 38.13
C ILE A 495 -17.53 5.99 38.36
N ALA A 496 -18.11 6.86 39.18
CA ALA A 496 -19.52 6.79 39.52
C ALA A 496 -20.45 6.99 38.34
N ILE A 497 -20.10 7.88 37.38
CA ILE A 497 -20.94 8.20 36.21
C ILE A 497 -20.85 7.14 35.11
N ALA A 498 -19.83 6.28 35.11
CA ALA A 498 -19.62 5.26 34.08
C ALA A 498 -20.80 4.28 34.00
N ASP A 499 -21.04 3.70 32.83
CA ASP A 499 -22.05 2.67 32.60
C ASP A 499 -21.59 1.32 33.14
N TYR A 500 -20.33 1.00 32.89
CA TYR A 500 -19.69 -0.25 33.30
C TYR A 500 -18.39 0.02 34.06
N GLN A 501 -18.09 -0.79 35.05
CA GLN A 501 -16.86 -0.67 35.84
C GLN A 501 -16.17 -2.03 35.96
N PHE A 502 -14.97 -2.12 35.41
CA PHE A 502 -14.07 -3.26 35.65
C PHE A 502 -13.11 -2.95 36.76
N PHE A 503 -12.96 -3.92 37.67
CA PHE A 503 -11.99 -3.86 38.75
C PHE A 503 -10.80 -4.76 38.46
N ILE A 504 -9.61 -4.16 38.49
CA ILE A 504 -8.35 -4.84 38.25
C ILE A 504 -7.65 -5.04 39.58
N GLU A 505 -7.40 -6.29 39.92
CA GLU A 505 -6.75 -6.70 41.17
C GLU A 505 -5.44 -7.43 40.84
N LYS A 506 -4.45 -7.16 41.68
CA LYS A 506 -3.15 -7.83 41.63
C LYS A 506 -3.07 -8.90 42.67
N ILE A 507 -3.04 -10.16 42.25
CA ILE A 507 -2.87 -11.30 43.14
C ILE A 507 -1.40 -11.73 43.11
N SER A 508 -0.71 -11.59 44.23
CA SER A 508 0.70 -11.97 44.33
C SER A 508 0.83 -13.19 45.26
N ASN A 509 1.42 -14.25 44.71
CA ASN A 509 1.83 -15.45 45.47
C ASN A 509 3.36 -15.44 45.59
N GLU A 510 3.93 -16.34 46.43
CA GLU A 510 5.39 -16.45 46.66
C GLU A 510 6.22 -16.61 45.35
N HIS A 511 5.62 -17.05 44.24
CA HIS A 511 6.33 -17.39 43.00
C HIS A 511 5.88 -16.59 41.78
N SER A 512 4.73 -15.90 41.83
CA SER A 512 4.19 -15.17 40.66
C SER A 512 3.22 -14.08 41.08
N THR A 513 3.13 -13.07 40.22
CA THR A 513 2.11 -12.04 40.29
C THR A 513 1.23 -12.15 39.07
N VAL A 514 -0.08 -12.15 39.26
CA VAL A 514 -1.09 -12.23 38.19
C VAL A 514 -2.11 -11.13 38.41
N SER A 515 -2.48 -10.43 37.32
CA SER A 515 -3.61 -9.50 37.33
C SER A 515 -4.87 -10.23 36.92
N THR A 516 -5.95 -10.01 37.68
CA THR A 516 -7.31 -10.45 37.35
C THR A 516 -8.21 -9.25 37.12
N VAL A 517 -9.22 -9.42 36.27
CA VAL A 517 -10.18 -8.36 35.98
C VAL A 517 -11.60 -8.92 36.06
N ARG A 518 -12.51 -8.18 36.68
CA ARG A 518 -13.90 -8.55 36.83
C ARG A 518 -14.81 -7.34 36.67
N LEU A 519 -15.98 -7.55 36.08
CA LEU A 519 -17.04 -6.56 36.05
C LEU A 519 -17.69 -6.47 37.44
N LEU A 520 -17.84 -5.24 37.95
CA LEU A 520 -18.46 -5.00 39.24
C LEU A 520 -19.98 -4.93 39.12
N THR A 521 -20.67 -5.52 40.11
CA THR A 521 -22.09 -5.29 40.34
C THR A 521 -22.35 -3.87 40.89
N VAL A 522 -23.60 -3.42 40.94
CA VAL A 522 -23.95 -2.09 41.45
C VAL A 522 -23.54 -1.92 42.92
N GLU A 523 -23.70 -2.97 43.73
CA GLU A 523 -23.32 -3.00 45.13
C GLU A 523 -21.81 -2.88 45.31
N GLU A 524 -21.06 -3.65 44.53
CA GLU A 524 -19.60 -3.60 44.55
C GLU A 524 -19.08 -2.25 44.05
N ARG A 525 -19.73 -1.62 43.09
CA ARG A 525 -19.39 -0.27 42.62
C ARG A 525 -19.56 0.77 43.73
N ILE A 526 -20.67 0.69 44.52
CA ILE A 526 -20.88 1.57 45.65
C ILE A 526 -19.77 1.42 46.70
N GLU A 527 -19.38 0.17 47.00
CA GLU A 527 -18.30 -0.10 47.95
C GLU A 527 -16.96 0.43 47.45
N GLU A 528 -16.65 0.23 46.19
CA GLU A 528 -15.37 0.67 45.60
C GLU A 528 -15.29 2.21 45.54
N VAL A 529 -16.37 2.89 45.13
CA VAL A 529 -16.42 4.36 45.17
C VAL A 529 -16.33 4.88 46.63
N ALA A 530 -16.96 4.20 47.57
CA ALA A 530 -16.89 4.59 48.98
C ALA A 530 -15.46 4.40 49.57
N LYS A 531 -14.75 3.34 49.18
CA LYS A 531 -13.31 3.16 49.51
C LYS A 531 -12.45 4.29 48.96
N MET A 532 -12.71 4.72 47.72
CA MET A 532 -11.98 5.83 47.11
C MET A 532 -12.23 7.17 47.81
N LEU A 533 -13.43 7.38 48.37
CA LEU A 533 -13.79 8.59 49.12
C LEU A 533 -13.21 8.62 50.54
N ALA A 534 -13.19 7.49 51.24
CA ALA A 534 -12.88 7.42 52.64
C ALA A 534 -11.56 6.69 52.99
N GLY A 535 -10.90 6.09 51.99
CA GLY A 535 -9.79 5.18 52.21
C GLY A 535 -10.25 3.80 52.67
N GLU A 536 -9.36 3.03 53.30
CA GLU A 536 -9.64 1.65 53.74
C GLU A 536 -10.80 1.52 54.73
N ASN A 537 -11.04 2.56 55.53
CA ASN A 537 -12.13 2.57 56.52
C ASN A 537 -13.43 3.16 55.93
N VAL A 538 -14.21 2.30 55.29
CA VAL A 538 -15.51 2.68 54.72
C VAL A 538 -16.52 3.00 55.80
N THR A 539 -17.04 4.25 55.83
CA THR A 539 -18.06 4.71 56.75
C THR A 539 -19.45 4.72 56.10
N GLU A 540 -20.53 4.69 56.89
CA GLU A 540 -21.89 4.84 56.39
C GLU A 540 -22.08 6.14 55.59
N ALA A 541 -21.42 7.23 56.00
CA ALA A 541 -21.42 8.50 55.28
C ALA A 541 -20.81 8.38 53.90
N ALA A 542 -19.68 7.66 53.78
CA ALA A 542 -19.02 7.41 52.49
C ALA A 542 -19.87 6.53 51.59
N LEU A 543 -20.55 5.52 52.09
CA LEU A 543 -21.51 4.70 51.34
C LEU A 543 -22.71 5.53 50.85
N THR A 544 -23.23 6.42 51.69
CA THR A 544 -24.34 7.33 51.28
C THR A 544 -23.88 8.26 50.17
N GLN A 545 -22.69 8.87 50.32
CA GLN A 545 -22.12 9.76 49.30
C GLN A 545 -21.82 9.02 47.98
N ALA A 546 -21.33 7.77 48.03
CA ALA A 546 -21.12 6.94 46.88
C ALA A 546 -22.43 6.64 46.14
N ARG A 547 -23.50 6.32 46.86
CA ARG A 547 -24.85 6.13 46.28
C ARG A 547 -25.37 7.40 45.58
N GLU A 548 -25.21 8.57 46.24
CA GLU A 548 -25.59 9.85 45.62
C GLU A 548 -24.81 10.15 44.34
N LEU A 549 -23.52 9.84 44.30
CA LEU A 549 -22.70 10.02 43.14
C LEU A 549 -23.15 9.09 41.99
N LEU A 550 -23.41 7.81 42.25
CA LEU A 550 -23.93 6.89 41.26
C LEU A 550 -25.31 7.28 40.71
N GLN A 551 -26.17 7.81 41.59
CA GLN A 551 -27.50 8.31 41.21
C GLN A 551 -27.46 9.63 40.43
N SER A 552 -26.42 10.43 40.55
CA SER A 552 -26.25 11.68 39.80
C SER A 552 -26.13 11.48 38.28
N LYS A 553 -25.99 10.25 37.81
CA LYS A 553 -26.02 9.85 36.42
C LYS A 553 -27.39 10.04 35.75
N GLU A 554 -28.49 9.95 36.54
CA GLU A 554 -29.87 9.99 36.03
C GLU A 554 -30.43 11.43 35.93
N LYS A 555 -29.67 12.43 36.32
CA LYS A 555 -30.07 13.86 36.23
C LYS A 555 -29.23 14.58 35.18
#